data_011c51cb8a09bbeeb50d0fd0079c0ace
#
_entry.id   011c51cb8a09bbeeb50d0fd0079c0ace
#
_cell.length_a   1.000
_cell.length_b   1.000
_cell.length_c   1.000
_cell.angle_alpha   90.00
_cell.angle_beta   90.00
_cell.angle_gamma   90.00
#
_symmetry.space_group_name_H-M   'P 1'
#
loop_
_entity.id
_entity.type
_entity.pdbx_description
1 polymer ?
#
loop_
_entity_poly.entity_id
_entity_poly.type
_entity_poly.pdbx_seq_one_letter_code
_entity_poly.pdbx_strand_id
1 'polypeptide(L)'
;MSRKAKGSSLRELPILVVSALVLSIIVKTFLVQFFYIPSGSMENTLQVNDRVGVNKLGAIFSDIKRGEVVVFRDPAEWLSAPYDESKGLAKIVKDGLVFVGIMPDPAKQYLIKRVIGVGGDRVVCCSTSGKIEVNGVEVDEPYIYAGNKPSDSTFDVTVPKGFIWVMGDHRGASADSRFHTDDPNKGMVPLDKVTGRALFVIWPLKHLGVLEVGKDLSQIPVKK
;
A
#
# COMPACT_ATOMS: atom_id res chain seq x y z
N MET A 1 -13.91 57.76 -21.79
CA MET A 1 -13.82 56.67 -20.78
C MET A 1 -12.92 55.56 -21.35
N SER A 2 -11.64 55.57 -20.99
CA SER A 2 -10.65 54.65 -21.52
C SER A 2 -10.44 53.50 -20.53
N ARG A 3 -10.74 52.27 -20.93
CA ARG A 3 -10.46 51.03 -20.17
C ARG A 3 -8.97 50.68 -20.29
N LYS A 4 -8.17 51.07 -19.32
CA LYS A 4 -6.87 50.50 -19.06
C LYS A 4 -7.08 49.16 -18.31
N ALA A 5 -7.07 48.05 -19.02
CA ALA A 5 -7.01 46.71 -18.43
C ALA A 5 -6.29 45.77 -19.40
N LYS A 6 -4.99 45.86 -19.52
CA LYS A 6 -4.17 44.89 -20.29
C LYS A 6 -2.70 44.84 -19.85
N GLY A 7 -2.40 44.95 -18.57
CA GLY A 7 -1.03 44.91 -18.08
C GLY A 7 -0.77 43.86 -16.97
N SER A 8 -1.82 43.23 -16.41
CA SER A 8 -1.65 42.35 -15.24
C SER A 8 -1.45 40.86 -15.58
N SER A 9 -2.06 40.38 -16.67
CA SER A 9 -2.12 38.94 -16.96
C SER A 9 -0.74 38.24 -17.20
N LEU A 10 0.22 38.98 -17.76
CA LEU A 10 1.56 38.42 -18.03
C LEU A 10 2.41 38.25 -16.76
N ARG A 11 2.16 39.02 -15.71
CA ARG A 11 2.82 38.86 -14.39
C ARG A 11 2.10 37.90 -13.49
N GLU A 12 0.80 37.73 -13.65
CA GLU A 12 -0.02 36.80 -12.88
C GLU A 12 0.21 35.33 -13.30
N LEU A 13 0.49 35.10 -14.61
CA LEU A 13 0.73 33.75 -15.12
C LEU A 13 1.87 32.98 -14.41
N PRO A 14 3.07 33.56 -14.22
CA PRO A 14 4.14 32.87 -13.48
C PRO A 14 3.77 32.63 -12.02
N ILE A 15 3.06 33.53 -11.38
CA ILE A 15 2.61 33.36 -9.99
C ILE A 15 1.61 32.20 -9.91
N LEU A 16 0.64 32.12 -10.84
CA LEU A 16 -0.31 31.01 -10.91
C LEU A 16 0.40 29.66 -11.16
N VAL A 17 1.37 29.62 -12.07
CA VAL A 17 2.14 28.41 -12.34
C VAL A 17 2.92 27.98 -11.09
N VAL A 18 3.63 28.91 -10.44
CA VAL A 18 4.40 28.60 -9.23
C VAL A 18 3.46 28.14 -8.09
N SER A 19 2.35 28.83 -7.86
CA SER A 19 1.38 28.44 -6.82
C SER A 19 0.76 27.08 -7.10
N ALA A 20 0.43 26.77 -8.36
CA ALA A 20 -0.08 25.46 -8.76
C ALA A 20 0.96 24.34 -8.57
N LEU A 21 2.24 24.60 -8.89
CA LEU A 21 3.33 23.66 -8.65
C LEU A 21 3.54 23.41 -7.15
N VAL A 22 3.58 24.48 -6.35
CA VAL A 22 3.72 24.36 -4.89
C VAL A 22 2.55 23.56 -4.31
N LEU A 23 1.32 23.89 -4.70
CA LEU A 23 0.14 23.16 -4.26
C LEU A 23 0.19 21.67 -4.69
N SER A 24 0.61 21.41 -5.93
CA SER A 24 0.78 20.04 -6.44
C SER A 24 1.82 19.25 -5.63
N ILE A 25 2.94 19.90 -5.27
CA ILE A 25 3.98 19.28 -4.43
C ILE A 25 3.42 18.98 -3.03
N ILE A 26 2.69 19.92 -2.42
CA ILE A 26 2.06 19.71 -1.11
C ILE A 26 1.08 18.53 -1.17
N VAL A 27 0.19 18.49 -2.15
CA VAL A 27 -0.80 17.42 -2.32
C VAL A 27 -0.09 16.07 -2.49
N LYS A 28 0.89 15.97 -3.41
CA LYS A 28 1.64 14.73 -3.65
C LYS A 28 2.45 14.29 -2.44
N THR A 29 3.03 15.23 -1.69
CA THR A 29 3.90 14.91 -0.55
C THR A 29 3.09 14.41 0.64
N PHE A 30 1.95 15.02 0.91
CA PHE A 30 1.21 14.82 2.16
C PHE A 30 -0.11 14.06 2.02
N LEU A 31 -0.84 14.17 0.89
CA LEU A 31 -2.17 13.60 0.81
C LEU A 31 -2.23 12.27 0.07
N VAL A 32 -1.88 12.25 -1.20
CA VAL A 32 -2.07 11.07 -2.06
C VAL A 32 -0.81 10.78 -2.86
N GLN A 33 -0.39 9.52 -2.82
CA GLN A 33 0.69 9.02 -3.67
C GLN A 33 0.16 7.90 -4.57
N PHE A 34 0.62 7.89 -5.83
CA PHE A 34 0.25 6.84 -6.78
C PHE A 34 1.35 5.79 -6.86
N PHE A 35 0.93 4.52 -6.85
CA PHE A 35 1.82 3.38 -6.97
C PHE A 35 1.41 2.53 -8.17
N TYR A 36 2.41 2.01 -8.85
CA TYR A 36 2.27 1.02 -9.91
C TYR A 36 2.33 -0.39 -9.30
N ILE A 37 1.49 -1.30 -9.78
CA ILE A 37 1.41 -2.68 -9.30
C ILE A 37 2.18 -3.58 -10.28
N PRO A 38 3.39 -4.04 -9.91
CA PRO A 38 4.22 -4.84 -10.81
C PRO A 38 3.96 -6.34 -10.71
N SER A 39 3.28 -6.83 -9.66
CA SER A 39 3.14 -8.26 -9.38
C SER A 39 1.71 -8.67 -9.14
N GLY A 40 1.42 -9.97 -9.34
CA GLY A 40 0.10 -10.55 -9.16
C GLY A 40 -0.27 -10.92 -7.72
N SER A 41 0.52 -10.54 -6.70
CA SER A 41 0.28 -10.98 -5.31
C SER A 41 -1.03 -10.49 -4.69
N MET A 42 -1.69 -9.52 -5.32
CA MET A 42 -3.00 -8.97 -4.91
C MET A 42 -4.07 -9.19 -5.97
N GLU A 43 -3.83 -10.09 -6.94
CA GLU A 43 -4.83 -10.45 -7.96
C GLU A 43 -6.14 -10.90 -7.34
N ASN A 44 -7.23 -10.65 -8.01
CA ASN A 44 -8.62 -10.55 -7.62
C ASN A 44 -8.98 -9.15 -7.11
N THR A 45 -8.14 -8.50 -6.32
CA THR A 45 -8.37 -7.11 -5.86
C THR A 45 -7.63 -6.09 -6.72
N LEU A 46 -6.36 -6.36 -7.07
CA LEU A 46 -5.52 -5.50 -7.92
C LEU A 46 -4.86 -6.33 -9.00
N GLN A 47 -4.89 -5.83 -10.21
CA GLN A 47 -4.24 -6.49 -11.36
C GLN A 47 -2.84 -5.95 -11.60
N VAL A 48 -2.01 -6.76 -12.25
CA VAL A 48 -0.71 -6.28 -12.76
C VAL A 48 -0.93 -5.11 -13.71
N ASN A 49 -0.10 -4.08 -13.61
CA ASN A 49 -0.16 -2.79 -14.30
C ASN A 49 -1.22 -1.80 -13.79
N ASP A 50 -1.96 -2.11 -12.75
CA ASP A 50 -2.83 -1.13 -12.11
C ASP A 50 -2.01 0.01 -11.50
N ARG A 51 -2.62 1.20 -11.45
CA ARG A 51 -2.11 2.34 -10.68
C ARG A 51 -3.10 2.66 -9.59
N VAL A 52 -2.62 2.62 -8.35
CA VAL A 52 -3.44 2.80 -7.15
C VAL A 52 -3.15 4.12 -6.47
N GLY A 53 -4.20 4.79 -6.03
CA GLY A 53 -4.12 5.97 -5.19
C GLY A 53 -4.05 5.56 -3.71
N VAL A 54 -3.00 6.02 -3.04
CA VAL A 54 -2.68 5.70 -1.65
C VAL A 54 -2.80 6.95 -0.79
N ASN A 55 -3.66 6.89 0.22
CA ASN A 55 -3.83 7.96 1.20
C ASN A 55 -2.76 7.84 2.29
N LYS A 56 -1.85 8.81 2.33
CA LYS A 56 -0.77 8.88 3.34
C LYS A 56 -1.27 9.41 4.68
N LEU A 57 -2.12 10.44 4.66
CA LEU A 57 -2.65 11.05 5.88
C LEU A 57 -3.46 10.04 6.71
N GLY A 58 -4.22 9.19 6.04
CA GLY A 58 -4.97 8.15 6.72
C GLY A 58 -4.11 7.24 7.59
N ALA A 59 -2.88 6.93 7.18
CA ALA A 59 -1.98 6.10 7.97
C ALA A 59 -1.35 6.85 9.15
N ILE A 60 -1.25 8.18 9.07
CA ILE A 60 -0.64 9.03 10.12
C ILE A 60 -1.68 9.38 11.20
N PHE A 61 -2.91 9.69 10.80
CA PHE A 61 -3.93 10.27 11.67
C PHE A 61 -4.99 9.29 12.16
N SER A 62 -5.01 8.08 11.65
CA SER A 62 -5.95 7.06 12.14
C SER A 62 -5.30 5.67 12.15
N ASP A 63 -5.75 4.83 13.09
CA ASP A 63 -5.23 3.48 13.23
C ASP A 63 -5.49 2.64 11.99
N ILE A 64 -4.51 1.85 11.57
CA ILE A 64 -4.65 0.84 10.54
C ILE A 64 -5.61 -0.23 11.03
N LYS A 65 -6.56 -0.61 10.17
CA LYS A 65 -7.60 -1.59 10.51
C LYS A 65 -7.43 -2.88 9.71
N ARG A 66 -7.93 -3.97 10.25
CA ARG A 66 -8.03 -5.25 9.55
C ARG A 66 -8.87 -5.10 8.29
N GLY A 67 -8.50 -5.85 7.25
CA GLY A 67 -9.16 -5.81 5.95
C GLY A 67 -8.71 -4.68 5.02
N GLU A 68 -8.00 -3.66 5.55
CA GLU A 68 -7.47 -2.58 4.71
C GLU A 68 -6.30 -3.08 3.85
N VAL A 69 -6.19 -2.56 2.63
CA VAL A 69 -5.03 -2.77 1.76
C VAL A 69 -4.04 -1.65 2.01
N VAL A 70 -2.82 -2.00 2.39
CA VAL A 70 -1.77 -1.03 2.74
C VAL A 70 -0.56 -1.15 1.83
N VAL A 71 0.06 -0.01 1.57
CA VAL A 71 1.38 0.08 0.97
C VAL A 71 2.38 0.37 2.07
N PHE A 72 3.45 -0.40 2.11
CA PHE A 72 4.51 -0.26 3.12
C PHE A 72 5.89 -0.46 2.49
N ARG A 73 6.90 0.11 3.12
CA ARG A 73 8.30 -0.10 2.73
C ARG A 73 8.73 -1.48 3.19
N ASP A 74 9.59 -2.11 2.41
CA ASP A 74 10.15 -3.41 2.77
C ASP A 74 10.64 -3.38 4.23
N PRO A 75 10.09 -4.26 5.10
CA PRO A 75 10.39 -4.20 6.53
C PRO A 75 11.72 -4.88 6.90
N ALA A 76 12.15 -5.89 6.14
CA ALA A 76 13.28 -6.74 6.49
C ALA A 76 13.85 -7.49 5.27
N GLU A 77 14.07 -6.78 4.17
CA GLU A 77 14.64 -7.34 2.93
C GLU A 77 13.80 -8.48 2.32
N TRP A 78 12.47 -8.34 2.36
CA TRP A 78 11.55 -9.29 1.73
C TRP A 78 11.66 -9.32 0.22
N LEU A 79 12.13 -8.23 -0.38
CA LEU A 79 12.39 -8.11 -1.80
C LEU A 79 13.91 -8.16 -2.05
N SER A 80 14.30 -8.82 -3.14
CA SER A 80 15.69 -8.77 -3.59
C SER A 80 16.10 -7.33 -3.89
N ALA A 81 17.35 -6.97 -3.60
CA ALA A 81 17.87 -5.63 -3.85
C ALA A 81 17.63 -5.23 -5.33
N PRO A 82 17.13 -4.03 -5.60
CA PRO A 82 16.91 -3.58 -6.97
C PRO A 82 18.25 -3.43 -7.68
N TYR A 83 18.34 -4.03 -8.85
CA TYR A 83 19.50 -3.83 -9.73
C TYR A 83 19.33 -2.52 -10.50
N ASP A 84 20.11 -1.50 -10.15
CA ASP A 84 20.11 -0.20 -10.86
C ASP A 84 21.28 -0.10 -11.82
N GLU A 85 21.02 -0.27 -13.12
CA GLU A 85 22.02 -0.11 -14.18
C GLU A 85 22.22 1.34 -14.64
N SER A 86 21.48 2.30 -14.13
CA SER A 86 21.56 3.67 -14.62
C SER A 86 22.88 4.34 -14.27
N LYS A 87 23.61 4.82 -15.30
CA LYS A 87 24.92 5.49 -15.18
C LYS A 87 24.89 6.86 -15.86
N GLY A 88 25.75 7.77 -15.43
CA GLY A 88 25.99 9.06 -16.08
C GLY A 88 24.77 10.00 -16.08
N LEU A 89 24.52 10.68 -17.19
CA LEU A 89 23.47 11.69 -17.34
C LEU A 89 22.07 11.12 -17.11
N ALA A 90 21.85 9.86 -17.50
CA ALA A 90 20.58 9.16 -17.28
C ALA A 90 20.24 9.02 -15.79
N LYS A 91 21.24 8.79 -14.95
CA LYS A 91 21.08 8.75 -13.50
C LYS A 91 20.67 10.11 -12.93
N ILE A 92 21.31 11.21 -13.36
CA ILE A 92 20.99 12.57 -12.90
C ILE A 92 19.54 12.94 -13.24
N VAL A 93 19.11 12.63 -14.48
CA VAL A 93 17.72 12.89 -14.90
C VAL A 93 16.74 12.04 -14.10
N LYS A 94 17.05 10.75 -13.89
CA LYS A 94 16.24 9.84 -13.10
C LYS A 94 16.13 10.32 -11.64
N ASP A 95 17.25 10.65 -11.01
CA ASP A 95 17.29 11.15 -9.64
C ASP A 95 16.48 12.46 -9.49
N GLY A 96 16.56 13.35 -10.50
CA GLY A 96 15.71 14.55 -10.57
C GLY A 96 14.22 14.23 -10.68
N LEU A 97 13.82 13.25 -11.50
CA LEU A 97 12.44 12.80 -11.65
C LEU A 97 11.92 12.10 -10.38
N VAL A 98 12.79 11.36 -9.69
CA VAL A 98 12.50 10.76 -8.38
C VAL A 98 12.32 11.85 -7.34
N PHE A 99 13.22 12.85 -7.29
CA PHE A 99 13.15 13.95 -6.35
C PHE A 99 11.83 14.75 -6.46
N VAL A 100 11.39 15.05 -7.69
CA VAL A 100 10.09 15.73 -7.92
C VAL A 100 8.89 14.77 -7.84
N GLY A 101 9.10 13.49 -7.54
CA GLY A 101 8.04 12.49 -7.34
C GLY A 101 7.32 12.04 -8.62
N ILE A 102 7.93 12.26 -9.79
CA ILE A 102 7.41 11.78 -11.08
C ILE A 102 7.72 10.29 -11.26
N MET A 103 8.91 9.86 -10.81
CA MET A 103 9.31 8.45 -10.81
C MET A 103 9.38 7.89 -9.39
N PRO A 104 9.06 6.59 -9.19
CA PRO A 104 9.27 5.94 -7.92
C PRO A 104 10.77 5.85 -7.61
N ASP A 105 11.13 6.03 -6.35
CA ASP A 105 12.50 5.86 -5.87
C ASP A 105 12.85 4.35 -5.87
N PRO A 106 13.79 3.89 -6.69
CA PRO A 106 14.15 2.47 -6.75
C PRO A 106 14.82 1.96 -5.47
N ALA A 107 15.41 2.87 -4.66
CA ALA A 107 15.95 2.51 -3.36
C ALA A 107 14.87 2.26 -2.32
N LYS A 108 13.63 2.73 -2.56
CA LYS A 108 12.49 2.51 -1.70
C LYS A 108 11.66 1.37 -2.26
N GLN A 109 11.93 0.17 -1.83
CA GLN A 109 11.14 -0.99 -2.16
C GLN A 109 9.80 -0.94 -1.42
N TYR A 110 8.71 -0.99 -2.17
CA TYR A 110 7.35 -0.96 -1.62
C TYR A 110 6.64 -2.26 -1.91
N LEU A 111 5.93 -2.73 -0.90
CA LEU A 111 5.00 -3.84 -1.02
C LEU A 111 3.57 -3.35 -0.80
N ILE A 112 2.62 -4.08 -1.37
CA ILE A 112 1.20 -3.87 -1.15
C ILE A 112 0.57 -5.18 -0.72
N LYS A 113 -0.13 -5.17 0.42
CA LYS A 113 -0.77 -6.36 1.01
C LYS A 113 -2.03 -5.95 1.77
N ARG A 114 -2.86 -6.94 2.10
CA ARG A 114 -4.02 -6.78 2.97
C ARG A 114 -3.66 -7.05 4.43
N VAL A 115 -4.14 -6.21 5.32
CA VAL A 115 -3.98 -6.35 6.77
C VAL A 115 -4.94 -7.43 7.26
N ILE A 116 -4.41 -8.49 7.82
CA ILE A 116 -5.18 -9.59 8.42
C ILE A 116 -5.26 -9.42 9.93
N GLY A 117 -4.16 -9.03 10.58
CA GLY A 117 -4.10 -8.79 12.01
C GLY A 117 -3.43 -7.47 12.36
N VAL A 118 -3.86 -6.86 13.43
CA VAL A 118 -3.29 -5.64 14.01
C VAL A 118 -2.78 -5.91 15.43
N GLY A 119 -2.04 -4.98 16.01
CA GLY A 119 -1.44 -5.14 17.34
C GLY A 119 -2.44 -5.63 18.40
N GLY A 120 -2.14 -6.74 19.05
CA GLY A 120 -2.97 -7.44 20.04
C GLY A 120 -3.78 -8.61 19.47
N ASP A 121 -3.85 -8.79 18.15
CA ASP A 121 -4.56 -9.92 17.55
C ASP A 121 -3.75 -11.21 17.59
N ARG A 122 -4.46 -12.32 17.74
CA ARG A 122 -3.97 -13.65 17.44
C ARG A 122 -4.56 -14.08 16.10
N VAL A 123 -3.71 -14.41 15.15
CA VAL A 123 -4.09 -14.88 13.81
C VAL A 123 -3.65 -16.32 13.66
N VAL A 124 -4.57 -17.20 13.31
CA VAL A 124 -4.35 -18.63 13.20
C VAL A 124 -4.77 -19.15 11.83
N CYS A 125 -3.98 -19.98 11.24
CA CYS A 125 -4.37 -20.81 10.13
C CYS A 125 -4.12 -22.29 10.43
N CYS A 126 -5.10 -23.14 10.23
CA CYS A 126 -6.45 -22.84 9.84
C CYS A 126 -7.38 -23.50 10.85
N SER A 127 -8.62 -23.01 10.91
CA SER A 127 -9.69 -23.66 11.65
C SER A 127 -10.02 -25.05 11.12
N THR A 128 -10.89 -25.78 11.77
CA THR A 128 -11.39 -27.08 11.29
C THR A 128 -12.13 -26.98 9.95
N SER A 129 -12.68 -25.80 9.64
CA SER A 129 -13.32 -25.51 8.35
C SER A 129 -12.33 -25.04 7.27
N GLY A 130 -11.03 -24.94 7.60
CA GLY A 130 -9.97 -24.50 6.69
C GLY A 130 -9.87 -22.97 6.53
N LYS A 131 -10.54 -22.18 7.36
CA LYS A 131 -10.53 -20.71 7.32
C LYS A 131 -9.44 -20.11 8.22
N ILE A 132 -9.04 -18.88 7.93
CA ILE A 132 -8.27 -18.04 8.87
C ILE A 132 -9.15 -17.71 10.09
N GLU A 133 -8.56 -17.77 11.26
CA GLU A 133 -9.17 -17.27 12.50
C GLU A 133 -8.42 -16.03 12.99
N VAL A 134 -9.18 -15.02 13.39
CA VAL A 134 -8.65 -13.85 14.10
C VAL A 134 -9.34 -13.75 15.44
N ASN A 135 -8.57 -13.84 16.53
CA ASN A 135 -9.10 -13.85 17.91
C ASN A 135 -10.11 -14.96 18.19
N GLY A 136 -10.01 -16.11 17.50
CA GLY A 136 -10.92 -17.24 17.62
C GLY A 136 -12.21 -17.10 16.80
N VAL A 137 -12.29 -16.09 15.92
CA VAL A 137 -13.42 -15.88 15.00
C VAL A 137 -12.97 -16.25 13.60
N GLU A 138 -13.68 -17.18 12.95
CA GLU A 138 -13.44 -17.52 11.54
C GLU A 138 -13.78 -16.34 10.63
N VAL A 139 -12.95 -16.15 9.60
CA VAL A 139 -13.06 -15.05 8.65
C VAL A 139 -13.48 -15.57 7.29
N ASP A 140 -14.53 -14.98 6.71
CA ASP A 140 -14.85 -15.14 5.31
C ASP A 140 -14.02 -14.17 4.48
N GLU A 141 -13.33 -14.71 3.47
CA GLU A 141 -12.36 -13.97 2.67
C GLU A 141 -12.70 -13.99 1.17
N PRO A 142 -13.81 -13.33 0.77
CA PRO A 142 -14.28 -13.36 -0.63
C PRO A 142 -13.31 -12.67 -1.62
N TYR A 143 -12.34 -11.93 -1.10
CA TYR A 143 -11.30 -11.25 -1.87
C TYR A 143 -10.15 -12.17 -2.27
N ILE A 144 -10.06 -13.40 -1.77
CA ILE A 144 -9.01 -14.35 -2.16
C ILE A 144 -9.15 -14.72 -3.64
N TYR A 145 -8.02 -14.82 -4.33
CA TYR A 145 -7.96 -15.26 -5.72
C TYR A 145 -8.61 -16.64 -5.88
N ALA A 146 -9.47 -16.77 -6.88
CA ALA A 146 -10.25 -17.99 -7.12
C ALA A 146 -9.36 -19.24 -7.19
N GLY A 147 -9.77 -20.29 -6.48
CA GLY A 147 -9.03 -21.54 -6.38
C GLY A 147 -7.89 -21.57 -5.35
N ASN A 148 -7.58 -20.44 -4.70
CA ASN A 148 -6.61 -20.44 -3.61
C ASN A 148 -7.27 -20.86 -2.28
N LYS A 149 -6.50 -21.55 -1.45
CA LYS A 149 -6.82 -21.76 -0.04
C LYS A 149 -6.46 -20.51 0.77
N PRO A 150 -7.03 -20.31 1.96
CA PRO A 150 -6.63 -19.25 2.87
C PRO A 150 -5.14 -19.21 3.19
N SER A 151 -4.51 -20.40 3.34
CA SER A 151 -3.06 -20.59 3.36
C SER A 151 -2.71 -22.05 3.04
N ASP A 152 -1.53 -22.25 2.45
CA ASP A 152 -0.94 -23.58 2.26
C ASP A 152 -0.06 -23.98 3.45
N SER A 153 0.28 -23.04 4.34
CA SER A 153 1.03 -23.29 5.58
C SER A 153 0.19 -22.96 6.80
N THR A 154 0.37 -23.77 7.86
CA THR A 154 -0.23 -23.47 9.16
C THR A 154 0.63 -22.48 9.94
N PHE A 155 -0.01 -21.60 10.68
CA PHE A 155 0.63 -20.64 11.58
C PHE A 155 -0.29 -20.26 12.74
N ASP A 156 0.30 -19.86 13.85
CA ASP A 156 -0.37 -19.32 15.02
C ASP A 156 0.48 -18.17 15.55
N VAL A 157 0.07 -16.95 15.29
CA VAL A 157 0.87 -15.77 15.58
C VAL A 157 0.06 -14.75 16.38
N THR A 158 0.72 -14.13 17.34
CA THR A 158 0.18 -12.97 18.06
C THR A 158 0.89 -11.72 17.58
N VAL A 159 0.15 -10.77 17.04
CA VAL A 159 0.68 -9.51 16.51
C VAL A 159 1.05 -8.57 17.66
N PRO A 160 2.32 -8.17 17.81
CA PRO A 160 2.72 -7.23 18.85
C PRO A 160 2.12 -5.83 18.59
N LYS A 161 2.00 -5.02 19.65
CA LYS A 161 1.64 -3.60 19.49
C LYS A 161 2.67 -2.89 18.62
N GLY A 162 2.20 -2.03 17.71
CA GLY A 162 3.07 -1.33 16.76
C GLY A 162 3.36 -2.11 15.47
N PHE A 163 2.78 -3.30 15.31
CA PHE A 163 2.95 -4.15 14.13
C PHE A 163 1.62 -4.54 13.52
N ILE A 164 1.68 -5.03 12.28
CA ILE A 164 0.57 -5.65 11.56
C ILE A 164 1.04 -6.97 10.93
N TRP A 165 0.10 -7.91 10.75
CA TRP A 165 0.26 -9.13 9.97
C TRP A 165 -0.47 -8.97 8.66
N VAL A 166 0.24 -9.19 7.54
CA VAL A 166 -0.27 -8.91 6.21
C VAL A 166 -0.21 -10.14 5.31
N MET A 167 -1.19 -10.27 4.42
CA MET A 167 -1.22 -11.34 3.43
C MET A 167 -1.67 -10.80 2.07
N GLY A 168 -1.20 -11.43 0.99
CA GLY A 168 -1.68 -11.13 -0.35
C GLY A 168 -3.03 -11.78 -0.62
N ASP A 169 -3.85 -11.17 -1.47
CA ASP A 169 -5.14 -11.75 -1.85
C ASP A 169 -4.97 -12.94 -2.80
N HIS A 170 -3.90 -12.94 -3.61
CA HIS A 170 -3.45 -14.12 -4.35
C HIS A 170 -2.53 -14.97 -3.45
N ARG A 171 -3.13 -15.73 -2.53
CA ARG A 171 -2.46 -16.51 -1.49
C ARG A 171 -1.32 -17.38 -1.96
N GLY A 172 -1.51 -18.04 -3.10
CA GLY A 172 -0.52 -18.94 -3.70
C GLY A 172 0.63 -18.24 -4.44
N ALA A 173 0.50 -16.93 -4.72
CA ALA A 173 1.50 -16.13 -5.43
C ALA A 173 1.98 -14.92 -4.63
N SER A 174 1.92 -14.98 -3.31
CA SER A 174 2.29 -13.89 -2.42
C SER A 174 3.36 -14.30 -1.42
N ALA A 175 4.56 -13.76 -1.56
CA ALA A 175 5.56 -13.73 -0.49
C ALA A 175 5.16 -12.61 0.49
N ASP A 176 4.57 -13.00 1.62
CA ASP A 176 4.02 -12.10 2.64
C ASP A 176 4.43 -12.56 4.04
N SER A 177 3.80 -12.06 5.08
CA SER A 177 4.13 -12.36 6.48
C SER A 177 4.36 -13.85 6.77
N ARG A 178 3.65 -14.74 6.08
CA ARG A 178 3.74 -16.20 6.25
C ARG A 178 5.11 -16.77 5.89
N PHE A 179 5.80 -16.13 4.95
CA PHE A 179 7.07 -16.62 4.39
C PHE A 179 8.30 -15.94 4.99
N HIS A 180 8.10 -14.99 5.91
CA HIS A 180 9.17 -14.19 6.51
C HIS A 180 9.23 -14.33 8.03
N THR A 181 8.76 -15.46 8.58
CA THR A 181 8.74 -15.73 10.03
C THR A 181 10.13 -15.82 10.66
N ASP A 182 11.16 -16.05 9.83
CA ASP A 182 12.55 -16.14 10.26
C ASP A 182 13.28 -14.78 10.26
N ASP A 183 12.62 -13.71 9.79
CA ASP A 183 13.18 -12.37 9.80
C ASP A 183 13.20 -11.76 11.22
N PRO A 184 13.93 -10.64 11.45
CA PRO A 184 14.00 -10.00 12.76
C PRO A 184 12.63 -9.60 13.33
N ASN A 185 11.65 -9.36 12.46
CA ASN A 185 10.29 -8.97 12.82
C ASN A 185 9.31 -10.17 12.84
N LYS A 186 9.80 -11.39 12.59
CA LYS A 186 8.99 -12.61 12.52
C LYS A 186 7.81 -12.50 11.55
N GLY A 187 8.07 -11.94 10.38
CA GLY A 187 7.05 -11.68 9.36
C GLY A 187 6.10 -10.52 9.66
N MET A 188 6.31 -9.80 10.76
CA MET A 188 5.48 -8.65 11.12
C MET A 188 5.97 -7.39 10.41
N VAL A 189 5.03 -6.54 10.00
CA VAL A 189 5.33 -5.23 9.42
C VAL A 189 5.18 -4.15 10.48
N PRO A 190 6.25 -3.40 10.81
CA PRO A 190 6.15 -2.27 11.72
C PRO A 190 5.24 -1.17 11.15
N LEU A 191 4.43 -0.54 11.99
CA LEU A 191 3.51 0.53 11.56
C LEU A 191 4.23 1.75 10.98
N ASP A 192 5.46 2.04 11.42
CA ASP A 192 6.28 3.13 10.89
C ASP A 192 6.78 2.87 9.45
N LYS A 193 6.74 1.62 8.99
CA LYS A 193 7.01 1.27 7.59
C LYS A 193 5.79 1.46 6.69
N VAL A 194 4.58 1.57 7.24
CA VAL A 194 3.37 1.77 6.46
C VAL A 194 3.37 3.17 5.84
N THR A 195 3.28 3.22 4.52
CA THR A 195 3.27 4.48 3.76
C THR A 195 1.86 5.05 3.68
N GLY A 196 0.84 4.18 3.55
CA GLY A 196 -0.54 4.62 3.46
C GLY A 196 -1.52 3.49 3.09
N ARG A 197 -2.79 3.86 3.01
CA ARG A 197 -3.89 2.99 2.60
C ARG A 197 -4.15 3.12 1.12
N ALA A 198 -4.19 2.02 0.39
CA ALA A 198 -4.65 1.98 -0.97
C ALA A 198 -6.18 2.09 -0.98
N LEU A 199 -6.71 3.13 -1.63
CA LEU A 199 -8.14 3.42 -1.60
C LEU A 199 -8.85 3.14 -2.92
N PHE A 200 -8.18 3.34 -4.05
CA PHE A 200 -8.81 3.22 -5.37
C PHE A 200 -7.79 2.95 -6.46
N VAL A 201 -8.25 2.29 -7.52
CA VAL A 201 -7.51 2.13 -8.78
C VAL A 201 -7.88 3.29 -9.69
N ILE A 202 -6.87 3.96 -10.29
CA ILE A 202 -7.08 5.08 -11.22
C ILE A 202 -6.79 4.73 -12.67
N TRP A 203 -6.03 3.67 -12.90
CA TRP A 203 -5.63 3.23 -14.23
C TRP A 203 -5.34 1.72 -14.22
N PRO A 204 -5.66 1.00 -15.29
CA PRO A 204 -6.38 1.42 -16.50
C PRO A 204 -7.85 1.74 -16.22
N LEU A 205 -8.49 2.56 -17.05
CA LEU A 205 -9.88 3.01 -16.84
C LEU A 205 -10.89 1.86 -16.69
N LYS A 206 -10.61 0.70 -17.29
CA LYS A 206 -11.45 -0.51 -17.15
C LYS A 206 -11.45 -1.09 -15.72
N HIS A 207 -10.45 -0.77 -14.90
CA HIS A 207 -10.32 -1.21 -13.51
C HIS A 207 -10.60 -0.07 -12.52
N LEU A 208 -11.07 1.10 -13.02
CA LEU A 208 -11.37 2.24 -12.16
C LEU A 208 -12.37 1.84 -11.07
N GLY A 209 -11.99 2.01 -9.80
CA GLY A 209 -12.86 1.62 -8.69
C GLY A 209 -12.25 1.87 -7.33
N VAL A 210 -13.09 1.85 -6.30
CA VAL A 210 -12.69 1.93 -4.90
C VAL A 210 -12.34 0.54 -4.41
N LEU A 211 -11.25 0.41 -3.65
CA LEU A 211 -10.86 -0.86 -3.05
C LEU A 211 -11.75 -1.18 -1.85
N GLU A 212 -12.30 -2.37 -1.86
CA GLU A 212 -13.12 -2.83 -0.75
C GLU A 212 -12.27 -3.26 0.46
N VAL A 213 -12.67 -2.79 1.62
CA VAL A 213 -12.16 -3.28 2.89
C VAL A 213 -12.80 -4.66 3.15
N GLY A 214 -12.02 -5.62 3.60
CA GLY A 214 -12.53 -6.94 4.01
C GLY A 214 -13.52 -6.78 5.17
N LYS A 215 -14.84 -6.83 4.85
CA LYS A 215 -15.90 -6.49 5.81
C LYS A 215 -15.85 -7.36 7.06
N ASP A 216 -15.66 -8.66 6.90
CA ASP A 216 -15.67 -9.60 8.03
C ASP A 216 -14.48 -9.36 8.97
N LEU A 217 -13.29 -9.12 8.41
CA LEU A 217 -12.11 -8.73 9.19
C LEU A 217 -12.32 -7.46 10.00
N SER A 218 -13.00 -6.47 9.41
CA SER A 218 -13.22 -5.17 10.07
C SER A 218 -14.22 -5.23 11.23
N GLN A 219 -15.08 -6.24 11.29
CA GLN A 219 -16.12 -6.41 12.31
C GLN A 219 -15.64 -7.16 13.55
N ILE A 220 -14.48 -7.85 13.48
CA ILE A 220 -13.96 -8.60 14.62
C ILE A 220 -13.53 -7.63 15.74
N PRO A 221 -13.99 -7.84 16.99
CA PRO A 221 -13.61 -6.97 18.09
C PRO A 221 -12.11 -6.96 18.34
N VAL A 222 -11.56 -5.78 18.62
CA VAL A 222 -10.16 -5.66 19.07
C VAL A 222 -10.09 -6.17 20.51
N LYS A 223 -9.22 -7.14 20.79
CA LYS A 223 -8.91 -7.52 22.18
C LYS A 223 -8.24 -6.33 22.87
N LYS A 224 -8.85 -5.84 23.94
CA LYS A 224 -8.25 -4.80 24.80
C LYS A 224 -7.13 -5.36 25.66
#